data_8882ca411f3f9d7604a2a638421266b0
#
_entry.id   8882ca411f3f9d7604a2a638421266b0
#
_cell.length_a   1.000
_cell.length_b   1.000
_cell.length_c   1.000
_cell.angle_alpha   90.00
_cell.angle_beta   90.00
_cell.angle_gamma   90.00
#
_symmetry.space_group_name_H-M   'P 1'
#
loop_
_entity.id
_entity.type
_entity.pdbx_description
1 polymer ?
#
loop_
_entity_poly.entity_id
_entity_poly.type
_entity_poly.pdbx_seq_one_letter_code
_entity_poly.pdbx_strand_id
1 'polypeptide(L)'
;MMRNRFIVLFTALLSVMGTCKALPTEPYDVVVVGGGPAGIGAALAAAKSGAKTVLVERDSRIGGTTVQAEVCDIGLFYAWRRQIIAGPAWEMVVKAVEEAQGTLPDFSKQEPDKWMESCVHVDPVTYSRVAEDALRSAGVDLLMNTEVTSIEKTEFGWSIGAIAGRQLVDATGNATMAALAGAARLKAADDIRQPGSYFFWISSKGKEFDADEVNRAYKEAVARGEMLPTDVHVGMSWFIRKGGGSGCYVPLADNSTPAARAETNRRGIEARNRVMAFIRRQKGLENVELVACASEVGIRETYRVVGEKTITEREYLDGYVADDALSWSYWMVDEHNADTSGARLVFHEPDKVGSVPLGAMLPKGVGNMLVAGRAVSSDHGANSALRVQASCMAMGQAAGVVAALAAQRRCDPRDVPLELIRQQLTRIGHIVPNHSPND
;
A
#
# COMPACT_ATOMS: atom_id res chain seq x y z
N MET A 1 11.88 57.90 49.27
CA MET A 1 12.85 57.40 48.28
C MET A 1 12.71 55.88 48.15
N MET A 2 11.89 55.42 47.23
CA MET A 2 11.69 54.00 46.99
C MET A 2 12.43 53.62 45.71
N ARG A 3 13.39 52.70 45.78
CA ARG A 3 14.16 52.18 44.66
C ARG A 3 13.43 50.95 44.10
N ASN A 4 12.84 51.07 42.91
CA ASN A 4 12.34 49.95 42.12
C ASN A 4 13.49 49.08 41.62
N ARG A 5 13.51 47.79 41.97
CA ARG A 5 14.33 46.76 41.35
C ARG A 5 13.53 46.08 40.25
N PHE A 6 13.87 46.32 39.00
CA PHE A 6 13.41 45.51 37.87
C PHE A 6 14.18 44.20 37.87
N ILE A 7 13.45 43.08 37.99
CA ILE A 7 13.98 41.73 37.75
C ILE A 7 13.73 41.44 36.28
N VAL A 8 14.80 41.34 35.50
CA VAL A 8 14.74 40.87 34.10
C VAL A 8 14.84 39.37 34.12
N LEU A 9 13.73 38.68 33.81
CA LEU A 9 13.72 37.23 33.55
C LEU A 9 14.27 37.00 32.14
N PHE A 10 15.47 36.45 32.03
CA PHE A 10 15.99 35.89 30.79
C PHE A 10 15.36 34.49 30.58
N THR A 11 14.35 34.37 29.71
CA THR A 11 13.85 33.08 29.21
C THR A 11 14.82 32.58 28.15
N ALA A 12 15.65 31.61 28.51
CA ALA A 12 16.48 30.89 27.56
C ALA A 12 15.54 30.00 26.68
N LEU A 13 15.27 30.42 25.45
CA LEU A 13 14.70 29.56 24.42
C LEU A 13 15.81 28.57 24.00
N LEU A 14 15.74 27.33 24.49
CA LEU A 14 16.48 26.22 23.90
C LEU A 14 15.82 25.90 22.53
N SER A 15 16.43 26.45 21.48
CA SER A 15 16.13 25.98 20.12
C SER A 15 16.72 24.58 19.98
N VAL A 16 15.83 23.57 19.96
CA VAL A 16 16.18 22.25 19.45
C VAL A 16 16.33 22.41 17.92
N MET A 17 17.52 22.81 17.50
CA MET A 17 17.92 22.68 16.11
C MET A 17 18.16 21.21 15.83
N GLY A 18 17.11 20.50 15.40
CA GLY A 18 17.29 19.26 14.66
C GLY A 18 18.25 19.56 13.50
N THR A 19 19.33 18.82 13.39
CA THR A 19 20.30 18.95 12.29
C THR A 19 19.55 18.65 10.99
N CYS A 20 19.09 19.68 10.31
CA CYS A 20 18.57 19.57 8.95
C CYS A 20 19.77 19.14 8.08
N LYS A 21 19.85 17.85 7.77
CA LYS A 21 20.87 17.32 6.84
C LYS A 21 20.66 18.05 5.51
N ALA A 22 21.65 18.83 5.08
CA ALA A 22 21.56 19.50 3.79
C ALA A 22 21.35 18.45 2.68
N LEU A 23 20.43 18.72 1.76
CA LEU A 23 20.25 17.85 0.60
C LEU A 23 21.57 17.74 -0.17
N PRO A 24 21.91 16.53 -0.69
CA PRO A 24 23.16 16.35 -1.40
C PRO A 24 23.23 17.26 -2.63
N THR A 25 24.39 17.82 -2.92
CA THR A 25 24.67 18.57 -4.15
C THR A 25 24.67 17.69 -5.39
N GLU A 26 24.97 16.40 -5.22
CA GLU A 26 24.94 15.38 -6.28
C GLU A 26 23.59 14.70 -6.35
N PRO A 27 23.09 14.43 -7.57
CA PRO A 27 21.78 13.76 -7.73
C PRO A 27 21.76 12.38 -7.08
N TYR A 28 20.60 11.95 -6.66
CA TYR A 28 20.37 10.55 -6.27
C TYR A 28 20.40 9.66 -7.51
N ASP A 29 20.81 8.41 -7.34
CA ASP A 29 20.65 7.40 -8.40
C ASP A 29 19.18 7.04 -8.56
N VAL A 30 18.46 6.86 -7.43
CA VAL A 30 17.04 6.50 -7.41
C VAL A 30 16.27 7.39 -6.45
N VAL A 31 15.21 8.00 -6.96
CA VAL A 31 14.19 8.68 -6.15
C VAL A 31 12.94 7.80 -6.13
N VAL A 32 12.47 7.41 -4.96
CA VAL A 32 11.23 6.68 -4.76
C VAL A 32 10.19 7.63 -4.17
N VAL A 33 9.02 7.75 -4.80
CA VAL A 33 7.92 8.59 -4.30
C VAL A 33 6.76 7.72 -3.82
N GLY A 34 6.46 7.81 -2.53
CA GLY A 34 5.48 7.01 -1.81
C GLY A 34 6.11 5.94 -0.92
N GLY A 35 5.87 6.01 0.40
CA GLY A 35 6.40 5.12 1.43
C GLY A 35 5.45 3.97 1.81
N GLY A 36 4.58 3.55 0.89
CA GLY A 36 3.76 2.34 1.03
C GLY A 36 4.55 1.06 0.75
N PRO A 37 3.89 -0.13 0.76
CA PRO A 37 4.54 -1.43 0.57
C PRO A 37 5.44 -1.50 -0.68
N ALA A 38 5.00 -0.96 -1.81
CA ALA A 38 5.80 -0.90 -3.03
C ALA A 38 7.03 0.00 -2.90
N GLY A 39 6.88 1.19 -2.30
CA GLY A 39 7.98 2.13 -2.12
C GLY A 39 9.03 1.65 -1.14
N ILE A 40 8.61 1.00 -0.04
CA ILE A 40 9.52 0.34 0.90
C ILE A 40 10.34 -0.73 0.16
N GLY A 41 9.66 -1.61 -0.60
CA GLY A 41 10.33 -2.64 -1.40
C GLY A 41 11.32 -2.05 -2.41
N ALA A 42 10.91 -0.97 -3.12
CA ALA A 42 11.74 -0.32 -4.12
C ALA A 42 12.98 0.34 -3.51
N ALA A 43 12.82 1.09 -2.43
CA ALA A 43 13.92 1.79 -1.80
C ALA A 43 14.94 0.84 -1.16
N LEU A 44 14.46 -0.21 -0.47
CA LEU A 44 15.33 -1.26 0.09
C LEU A 44 16.12 -1.98 -1.00
N ALA A 45 15.44 -2.38 -2.09
CA ALA A 45 16.08 -3.10 -3.18
C ALA A 45 17.07 -2.23 -3.97
N ALA A 46 16.74 -0.96 -4.21
CA ALA A 46 17.65 -0.02 -4.86
C ALA A 46 18.92 0.20 -4.02
N ALA A 47 18.78 0.47 -2.73
CA ALA A 47 19.90 0.66 -1.82
C ALA A 47 20.76 -0.60 -1.68
N LYS A 48 20.15 -1.78 -1.51
CA LYS A 48 20.87 -3.07 -1.49
C LYS A 48 21.56 -3.40 -2.82
N SER A 49 21.15 -2.76 -3.90
CA SER A 49 21.81 -2.84 -5.22
C SER A 49 22.91 -1.77 -5.41
N GLY A 50 23.25 -1.02 -4.36
CA GLY A 50 24.33 -0.04 -4.33
C GLY A 50 23.95 1.35 -4.87
N ALA A 51 22.67 1.65 -5.08
CA ALA A 51 22.21 2.96 -5.53
C ALA A 51 22.05 3.94 -4.34
N LYS A 52 22.53 5.18 -4.52
CA LYS A 52 22.21 6.30 -3.62
C LYS A 52 20.73 6.62 -3.74
N THR A 53 19.96 6.30 -2.72
CA THR A 53 18.50 6.27 -2.79
C THR A 53 17.88 7.25 -1.80
N VAL A 54 16.84 7.97 -2.22
CA VAL A 54 15.94 8.74 -1.37
C VAL A 54 14.51 8.24 -1.53
N LEU A 55 13.78 8.16 -0.42
CA LEU A 55 12.34 7.91 -0.41
C LEU A 55 11.62 9.16 0.09
N VAL A 56 10.64 9.63 -0.69
CA VAL A 56 9.80 10.79 -0.40
C VAL A 56 8.41 10.30 -0.03
N GLU A 57 7.95 10.65 1.17
CA GLU A 57 6.62 10.27 1.68
C GLU A 57 5.86 11.52 2.15
N ARG A 58 4.59 11.63 1.78
CA ARG A 58 3.72 12.74 2.15
C ARG A 58 3.32 12.71 3.63
N ASP A 59 3.20 11.51 4.19
CA ASP A 59 2.77 11.31 5.57
C ASP A 59 3.95 11.34 6.55
N SER A 60 3.65 11.43 7.85
CA SER A 60 4.65 11.42 8.91
C SER A 60 5.15 10.03 9.29
N ARG A 61 4.56 8.97 8.73
CA ARG A 61 4.90 7.57 9.00
C ARG A 61 5.00 6.77 7.71
N ILE A 62 5.99 5.89 7.65
CA ILE A 62 6.18 4.90 6.58
C ILE A 62 5.16 3.77 6.75
N GLY A 63 4.67 3.23 5.64
CA GLY A 63 3.82 2.03 5.63
C GLY A 63 2.56 2.15 4.76
N GLY A 64 2.19 3.37 4.34
CA GLY A 64 1.03 3.59 3.47
C GLY A 64 -0.24 2.91 3.98
N THR A 65 -0.89 2.08 3.16
CA THR A 65 -2.15 1.39 3.49
C THR A 65 -2.07 0.54 4.77
N THR A 66 -0.94 -0.11 5.06
CA THR A 66 -0.75 -0.88 6.30
C THR A 66 -0.92 -0.02 7.53
N VAL A 67 -0.40 1.21 7.50
CA VAL A 67 -0.30 2.10 8.65
C VAL A 67 -1.42 3.14 8.66
N GLN A 68 -1.68 3.80 7.53
CA GLN A 68 -2.66 4.90 7.47
C GLN A 68 -4.10 4.39 7.44
N ALA A 69 -4.34 3.28 6.75
CA ALA A 69 -5.66 2.68 6.66
C ALA A 69 -5.83 1.44 7.54
N GLU A 70 -4.80 1.05 8.29
CA GLU A 70 -4.76 -0.09 9.20
C GLU A 70 -5.19 -1.42 8.57
N VAL A 71 -4.83 -1.61 7.29
CA VAL A 71 -4.97 -2.89 6.60
C VAL A 71 -3.75 -3.74 6.98
N CYS A 72 -3.85 -4.40 8.16
CA CYS A 72 -2.72 -5.04 8.81
C CYS A 72 -2.47 -6.50 8.40
N ASP A 73 -3.39 -7.12 7.68
CA ASP A 73 -3.24 -8.48 7.17
C ASP A 73 -2.62 -8.45 5.78
N ILE A 74 -1.34 -8.81 5.69
CA ILE A 74 -0.55 -8.79 4.46
C ILE A 74 -0.66 -10.15 3.78
N GLY A 75 -1.33 -10.23 2.67
CA GLY A 75 -1.41 -11.45 1.84
C GLY A 75 -0.74 -11.26 0.49
N LEU A 76 -0.27 -12.29 -0.19
CA LEU A 76 0.22 -13.56 0.29
C LEU A 76 1.68 -13.71 -0.15
N PHE A 77 2.57 -14.13 0.72
CA PHE A 77 3.98 -14.38 0.41
C PHE A 77 4.22 -15.81 -0.10
N TYR A 78 3.26 -16.67 0.08
CA TYR A 78 3.27 -18.07 -0.30
C TYR A 78 2.10 -18.38 -1.24
N ALA A 79 2.35 -19.27 -2.18
CA ALA A 79 1.32 -19.88 -3.04
C ALA A 79 1.56 -21.40 -3.06
N TRP A 80 0.49 -22.17 -2.91
CA TRP A 80 0.59 -23.64 -2.97
C TRP A 80 1.64 -24.20 -2.01
N ARG A 81 1.77 -23.63 -0.80
CA ARG A 81 2.74 -23.99 0.25
C ARG A 81 4.21 -23.71 -0.11
N ARG A 82 4.47 -23.00 -1.20
CA ARG A 82 5.81 -22.55 -1.60
C ARG A 82 5.94 -21.05 -1.43
N GLN A 83 7.07 -20.60 -0.92
CA GLN A 83 7.35 -19.16 -0.89
C GLN A 83 7.57 -18.65 -2.31
N ILE A 84 6.85 -17.60 -2.68
CA ILE A 84 6.95 -16.95 -3.99
C ILE A 84 7.41 -15.51 -3.90
N ILE A 85 7.30 -14.90 -2.73
CA ILE A 85 7.75 -13.52 -2.47
C ILE A 85 8.69 -13.55 -1.26
N ALA A 86 9.95 -13.16 -1.51
CA ALA A 86 11.02 -13.09 -0.52
C ALA A 86 11.87 -11.82 -0.74
N GLY A 87 13.00 -11.72 -0.06
CA GLY A 87 13.94 -10.59 -0.15
C GLY A 87 13.69 -9.52 0.91
N PRO A 88 14.30 -8.33 0.74
CA PRO A 88 14.39 -7.31 1.81
C PRO A 88 13.05 -6.89 2.42
N ALA A 89 11.99 -6.81 1.61
CA ALA A 89 10.66 -6.43 2.11
C ALA A 89 10.02 -7.55 2.95
N TRP A 90 10.23 -8.81 2.58
CA TRP A 90 9.81 -9.95 3.39
C TRP A 90 10.59 -10.02 4.71
N GLU A 91 11.92 -9.86 4.67
CA GLU A 91 12.77 -9.81 5.86
C GLU A 91 12.29 -8.74 6.86
N MET A 92 11.92 -7.57 6.35
CA MET A 92 11.38 -6.47 7.14
C MET A 92 10.02 -6.83 7.77
N VAL A 93 9.13 -7.51 7.02
CA VAL A 93 7.82 -7.96 7.56
C VAL A 93 8.01 -8.98 8.67
N VAL A 94 8.89 -9.99 8.46
CA VAL A 94 9.22 -11.00 9.50
C VAL A 94 9.71 -10.31 10.76
N LYS A 95 10.66 -9.39 10.62
CA LYS A 95 11.19 -8.62 11.76
C LYS A 95 10.10 -7.82 12.48
N ALA A 96 9.15 -7.21 11.74
CA ALA A 96 8.04 -6.48 12.35
C ALA A 96 7.11 -7.40 13.15
N VAL A 97 6.85 -8.63 12.68
CA VAL A 97 6.07 -9.62 13.42
C VAL A 97 6.80 -10.05 14.68
N GLU A 98 8.12 -10.37 14.58
CA GLU A 98 8.93 -10.77 15.72
C GLU A 98 9.01 -9.70 16.80
N GLU A 99 9.27 -8.46 16.44
CA GLU A 99 9.37 -7.35 17.39
C GLU A 99 8.02 -6.99 18.04
N ALA A 100 6.91 -7.25 17.37
CA ALA A 100 5.57 -7.17 17.94
C ALA A 100 5.18 -8.40 18.78
N GLN A 101 6.11 -9.37 18.96
CA GLN A 101 5.84 -10.67 19.63
C GLN A 101 4.69 -11.45 18.98
N GLY A 102 4.48 -11.24 17.68
CA GLY A 102 3.51 -11.95 16.86
C GLY A 102 3.99 -13.31 16.41
N THR A 103 3.16 -14.01 15.65
CA THR A 103 3.49 -15.33 15.10
C THR A 103 3.19 -15.34 13.60
N LEU A 104 4.13 -15.85 12.82
CA LEU A 104 3.90 -16.10 11.40
C LEU A 104 2.92 -17.25 11.19
N PRO A 105 2.11 -17.23 10.13
CA PRO A 105 1.27 -18.36 9.74
C PRO A 105 2.07 -19.63 9.49
N ASP A 106 1.44 -20.78 9.71
CA ASP A 106 1.97 -22.06 9.26
C ASP A 106 1.69 -22.28 7.78
N PHE A 107 2.58 -21.78 6.94
CA PHE A 107 2.43 -21.82 5.47
C PHE A 107 2.39 -23.25 4.90
N SER A 108 2.82 -24.28 5.65
CA SER A 108 2.69 -25.67 5.22
C SER A 108 1.25 -26.15 5.18
N LYS A 109 0.34 -25.44 5.86
CA LYS A 109 -1.10 -25.71 5.92
C LYS A 109 -1.93 -24.80 5.01
N GLN A 110 -1.29 -24.02 4.14
CA GLN A 110 -2.01 -23.12 3.24
C GLN A 110 -3.03 -23.87 2.39
N GLU A 111 -4.28 -23.39 2.42
CA GLU A 111 -5.41 -23.85 1.62
C GLU A 111 -6.02 -22.66 0.87
N PRO A 112 -6.37 -22.80 -0.43
CA PRO A 112 -6.87 -21.67 -1.22
C PRO A 112 -8.14 -21.01 -0.68
N ASP A 113 -9.06 -21.78 -0.13
CA ASP A 113 -10.34 -21.33 0.45
C ASP A 113 -10.17 -20.75 1.86
N LYS A 114 -9.02 -21.00 2.53
CA LYS A 114 -8.65 -20.44 3.83
C LYS A 114 -7.50 -19.43 3.73
N TRP A 115 -7.44 -18.69 2.65
CA TRP A 115 -6.36 -17.76 2.35
C TRP A 115 -6.07 -16.76 3.47
N MET A 116 -7.09 -16.35 4.25
CA MET A 116 -6.89 -15.44 5.40
C MET A 116 -5.99 -16.02 6.47
N GLU A 117 -5.97 -17.35 6.66
CA GLU A 117 -5.08 -18.03 7.61
C GLU A 117 -3.61 -17.97 7.19
N SER A 118 -3.33 -17.63 5.93
CA SER A 118 -1.98 -17.43 5.38
C SER A 118 -1.58 -15.97 5.25
N CYS A 119 -2.43 -15.03 5.63
CA CYS A 119 -2.06 -13.61 5.70
C CYS A 119 -1.16 -13.36 6.91
N VAL A 120 -0.13 -12.56 6.73
CA VAL A 120 0.76 -12.15 7.82
C VAL A 120 0.19 -10.93 8.51
N HIS A 121 -0.24 -11.08 9.76
CA HIS A 121 -0.70 -9.97 10.58
C HIS A 121 0.47 -9.17 11.13
N VAL A 122 0.41 -7.83 11.02
CA VAL A 122 1.41 -6.92 11.57
C VAL A 122 0.77 -5.87 12.47
N ASP A 123 1.48 -5.50 13.55
CA ASP A 123 1.13 -4.30 14.31
C ASP A 123 1.56 -3.06 13.53
N PRO A 124 0.65 -2.11 13.21
CA PRO A 124 0.96 -0.99 12.31
C PRO A 124 2.00 -0.03 12.87
N VAL A 125 2.11 0.11 14.18
CA VAL A 125 3.10 0.98 14.83
C VAL A 125 4.49 0.35 14.73
N THR A 126 4.61 -0.90 15.10
CA THR A 126 5.85 -1.68 15.01
C THR A 126 6.30 -1.80 13.55
N TYR A 127 5.36 -2.10 12.63
CA TYR A 127 5.64 -2.19 11.20
C TYR A 127 6.25 -0.89 10.65
N SER A 128 5.63 0.26 10.97
CA SER A 128 6.14 1.58 10.51
C SER A 128 7.56 1.84 11.03
N ARG A 129 7.81 1.59 12.30
CA ARG A 129 9.12 1.78 12.92
C ARG A 129 10.18 0.84 12.31
N VAL A 130 9.86 -0.44 12.19
CA VAL A 130 10.79 -1.44 11.60
C VAL A 130 11.09 -1.11 10.13
N ALA A 131 10.09 -0.65 9.37
CA ALA A 131 10.30 -0.23 7.99
C ALA A 131 11.21 0.99 7.89
N GLU A 132 11.03 1.99 8.76
CA GLU A 132 11.90 3.17 8.83
C GLU A 132 13.34 2.78 9.22
N ASP A 133 13.50 1.94 10.23
CA ASP A 133 14.79 1.44 10.68
C ASP A 133 15.51 0.63 9.58
N ALA A 134 14.80 -0.22 8.86
CA ALA A 134 15.34 -0.99 7.74
C ALA A 134 15.81 -0.09 6.59
N LEU A 135 15.02 0.92 6.21
CA LEU A 135 15.37 1.89 5.18
C LEU A 135 16.61 2.69 5.56
N ARG A 136 16.64 3.25 6.77
CA ARG A 136 17.80 4.01 7.27
C ARG A 136 19.06 3.16 7.37
N SER A 137 18.93 1.91 7.86
CA SER A 137 20.05 0.96 7.95
C SER A 137 20.59 0.57 6.58
N ALA A 138 19.74 0.54 5.55
CA ALA A 138 20.16 0.33 4.16
C ALA A 138 20.79 1.58 3.50
N GLY A 139 20.86 2.73 4.21
CA GLY A 139 21.40 3.98 3.69
C GLY A 139 20.43 4.80 2.86
N VAL A 140 19.13 4.55 2.95
CA VAL A 140 18.10 5.35 2.27
C VAL A 140 17.88 6.66 3.02
N ASP A 141 17.97 7.79 2.33
CA ASP A 141 17.54 9.07 2.87
C ASP A 141 16.01 9.14 2.86
N LEU A 142 15.39 9.56 3.98
CA LEU A 142 13.93 9.65 4.12
C LEU A 142 13.49 11.11 4.19
N LEU A 143 12.59 11.50 3.29
CA LEU A 143 11.94 12.82 3.28
C LEU A 143 10.45 12.63 3.56
N MET A 144 10.12 12.77 4.84
CA MET A 144 8.77 12.63 5.35
C MET A 144 7.99 13.96 5.27
N ASN A 145 6.66 13.91 5.41
CA ASN A 145 5.78 15.08 5.35
C ASN A 145 5.98 15.92 4.07
N THR A 146 6.31 15.24 2.95
CA THR A 146 6.64 15.88 1.68
C THR A 146 5.72 15.37 0.58
N GLU A 147 4.72 16.17 0.24
CA GLU A 147 3.82 15.88 -0.89
C GLU A 147 4.40 16.43 -2.20
N VAL A 148 4.62 15.55 -3.18
CA VAL A 148 5.15 15.94 -4.49
C VAL A 148 4.00 16.36 -5.39
N THR A 149 4.00 17.62 -5.82
CA THR A 149 2.97 18.22 -6.67
C THR A 149 3.46 18.58 -8.07
N SER A 150 4.77 18.57 -8.29
CA SER A 150 5.39 18.83 -9.60
C SER A 150 6.69 18.08 -9.75
N ILE A 151 7.03 17.72 -10.99
CA ILE A 151 8.32 17.15 -11.38
C ILE A 151 8.77 17.78 -12.70
N GLU A 152 10.04 17.82 -12.93
CA GLU A 152 10.62 18.36 -14.17
C GLU A 152 11.61 17.35 -14.77
N LYS A 153 11.57 17.17 -16.09
CA LYS A 153 12.56 16.38 -16.80
C LYS A 153 13.86 17.16 -16.90
N THR A 154 14.98 16.53 -16.56
CA THR A 154 16.31 17.09 -16.68
C THR A 154 17.16 16.25 -17.65
N GLU A 155 18.34 16.73 -18.00
CA GLU A 155 19.28 15.96 -18.82
C GLU A 155 19.75 14.65 -18.15
N PHE A 156 19.70 14.58 -16.80
CA PHE A 156 20.15 13.43 -16.03
C PHE A 156 19.02 12.51 -15.54
N GLY A 157 17.75 12.92 -15.68
CA GLY A 157 16.59 12.19 -15.17
C GLY A 157 15.47 13.12 -14.76
N TRP A 158 15.17 13.22 -13.47
CA TRP A 158 14.03 13.96 -12.93
C TRP A 158 14.44 14.88 -11.79
N SER A 159 13.79 16.05 -11.69
CA SER A 159 13.86 16.96 -10.56
C SER A 159 12.51 17.01 -9.85
N ILE A 160 12.53 16.96 -8.52
CA ILE A 160 11.37 17.04 -7.61
C ILE A 160 11.69 18.12 -6.61
N GLY A 161 11.33 19.36 -6.90
CA GLY A 161 11.79 20.52 -6.12
C GLY A 161 13.32 20.59 -6.07
N ALA A 162 13.91 20.55 -4.87
CA ALA A 162 15.36 20.56 -4.69
C ALA A 162 16.03 19.18 -4.82
N ILE A 163 15.26 18.11 -5.07
CA ILE A 163 15.78 16.75 -5.19
C ILE A 163 15.97 16.45 -6.68
N ALA A 164 17.16 16.00 -7.07
CA ALA A 164 17.44 15.50 -8.40
C ALA A 164 17.74 13.99 -8.35
N GLY A 165 17.22 13.24 -9.32
CA GLY A 165 17.42 11.79 -9.43
C GLY A 165 17.59 11.31 -10.86
N ARG A 166 18.43 10.29 -11.07
CA ARG A 166 18.63 9.67 -12.38
C ARG A 166 17.42 8.86 -12.80
N GLN A 167 16.88 8.09 -11.86
CA GLN A 167 15.70 7.25 -12.05
C GLN A 167 14.64 7.61 -11.02
N LEU A 168 13.36 7.54 -11.41
CA LEU A 168 12.21 7.79 -10.57
C LEU A 168 11.34 6.53 -10.46
N VAL A 169 11.04 6.08 -9.24
CA VAL A 169 10.07 5.03 -8.98
C VAL A 169 8.80 5.65 -8.40
N ASP A 170 7.72 5.62 -9.16
CA ASP A 170 6.40 6.03 -8.73
C ASP A 170 5.73 4.90 -7.95
N ALA A 171 5.73 5.00 -6.63
CA ALA A 171 5.06 4.11 -5.69
C ALA A 171 3.90 4.81 -4.97
N THR A 172 3.34 5.87 -5.54
CA THR A 172 2.26 6.68 -4.96
C THR A 172 0.93 5.93 -4.85
N GLY A 173 0.81 4.81 -5.58
CA GLY A 173 -0.41 4.02 -5.70
C GLY A 173 -1.49 4.63 -6.60
N ASN A 174 -1.22 5.80 -7.20
CA ASN A 174 -2.12 6.50 -8.12
C ASN A 174 -1.44 6.83 -9.46
N ALA A 175 -0.19 6.35 -9.68
CA ALA A 175 0.67 6.76 -10.80
C ALA A 175 0.76 8.30 -10.92
N THR A 176 0.93 8.98 -9.78
CA THR A 176 0.90 10.45 -9.73
C THR A 176 2.12 11.04 -10.44
N MET A 177 3.31 10.47 -10.21
CA MET A 177 4.53 10.93 -10.86
C MET A 177 4.48 10.67 -12.37
N ALA A 178 3.97 9.50 -12.78
CA ALA A 178 3.77 9.17 -14.17
C ALA A 178 2.84 10.18 -14.87
N ALA A 179 1.75 10.58 -14.21
CA ALA A 179 0.85 11.61 -14.74
C ALA A 179 1.50 12.99 -14.82
N LEU A 180 2.26 13.40 -13.81
CA LEU A 180 3.02 14.65 -13.82
C LEU A 180 4.08 14.67 -14.92
N ALA A 181 4.61 13.50 -15.30
CA ALA A 181 5.51 13.31 -16.41
C ALA A 181 4.82 13.25 -17.80
N GLY A 182 3.47 13.34 -17.83
CA GLY A 182 2.68 13.28 -19.06
C GLY A 182 2.27 11.88 -19.51
N ALA A 183 2.53 10.82 -18.72
CA ALA A 183 2.06 9.48 -19.03
C ALA A 183 0.52 9.36 -18.91
N ALA A 184 -0.07 8.60 -19.80
CA ALA A 184 -1.49 8.28 -19.73
C ALA A 184 -1.80 7.37 -18.53
N ARG A 185 -2.96 7.58 -17.91
CA ARG A 185 -3.51 6.75 -16.84
C ARG A 185 -4.94 6.31 -17.18
N LEU A 186 -5.31 5.13 -16.70
CA LEU A 186 -6.67 4.61 -16.75
C LEU A 186 -7.29 4.72 -15.37
N LYS A 187 -8.55 5.09 -15.31
CA LYS A 187 -9.40 5.04 -14.13
C LYS A 187 -10.56 4.10 -14.41
N ALA A 188 -10.91 3.24 -13.47
CA ALA A 188 -12.12 2.43 -13.61
C ALA A 188 -13.36 3.34 -13.70
N ALA A 189 -14.34 2.93 -14.50
CA ALA A 189 -15.63 3.59 -14.56
C ALA A 189 -16.30 3.58 -13.17
N ASP A 190 -17.12 4.57 -12.90
CA ASP A 190 -17.67 4.80 -11.56
C ASP A 190 -18.56 3.65 -11.07
N ASP A 191 -19.23 2.96 -11.98
CA ASP A 191 -20.13 1.82 -11.71
C ASP A 191 -19.41 0.51 -11.36
N ILE A 192 -18.14 0.38 -11.74
CA ILE A 192 -17.33 -0.81 -11.44
C ILE A 192 -16.18 -0.53 -10.46
N ARG A 193 -15.89 0.75 -10.16
CA ARG A 193 -14.76 1.11 -9.29
C ARG A 193 -14.97 0.62 -7.88
N GLN A 194 -14.00 -0.13 -7.38
CA GLN A 194 -14.04 -0.69 -6.04
C GLN A 194 -14.08 0.39 -4.94
N PRO A 195 -14.90 0.21 -3.88
CA PRO A 195 -14.98 1.16 -2.78
C PRO A 195 -13.70 1.17 -1.95
N GLY A 196 -13.41 2.28 -1.29
CA GLY A 196 -12.46 2.31 -0.19
C GLY A 196 -13.01 1.66 1.07
N SER A 197 -12.17 1.46 2.09
CA SER A 197 -12.60 1.00 3.42
C SER A 197 -12.06 1.90 4.50
N TYR A 198 -12.93 2.27 5.46
CA TYR A 198 -12.54 3.02 6.65
C TYR A 198 -12.64 2.15 7.88
N PHE A 199 -11.50 1.77 8.46
CA PHE A 199 -11.42 0.87 9.61
C PHE A 199 -11.57 1.63 10.91
N PHE A 200 -12.30 1.03 11.89
CA PHE A 200 -12.39 1.55 13.26
C PHE A 200 -12.71 0.43 14.24
N TRP A 201 -12.40 0.65 15.52
CA TRP A 201 -12.57 -0.29 16.62
C TRP A 201 -13.48 0.30 17.69
N ILE A 202 -14.25 -0.57 18.35
CA ILE A 202 -15.26 -0.21 19.34
C ILE A 202 -15.17 -1.07 20.59
N SER A 203 -15.60 -0.54 21.74
CA SER A 203 -15.55 -1.19 23.05
C SER A 203 -16.74 -2.14 23.26
N SER A 204 -16.98 -3.05 22.30
CA SER A 204 -18.16 -3.95 22.35
C SER A 204 -17.83 -5.41 22.65
N LYS A 205 -16.56 -5.80 22.71
CA LYS A 205 -16.17 -7.18 23.04
C LYS A 205 -16.70 -7.58 24.44
N GLY A 206 -17.37 -8.74 24.49
CA GLY A 206 -17.94 -9.27 25.73
C GLY A 206 -19.26 -8.62 26.16
N LYS A 207 -19.83 -7.67 25.40
CA LYS A 207 -21.17 -7.14 25.68
C LYS A 207 -22.24 -8.11 25.20
N GLU A 208 -23.28 -8.25 26.03
CA GLU A 208 -24.46 -9.08 25.73
C GLU A 208 -25.46 -8.29 24.89
N PHE A 209 -25.90 -8.87 23.76
CA PHE A 209 -26.93 -8.31 22.89
C PHE A 209 -27.59 -9.41 22.06
N ASP A 210 -28.82 -9.18 21.62
CA ASP A 210 -29.52 -10.07 20.70
C ASP A 210 -29.03 -9.81 19.25
N ALA A 211 -28.32 -10.79 18.71
CA ALA A 211 -27.73 -10.68 17.37
C ALA A 211 -28.79 -10.63 16.26
N ASP A 212 -29.90 -11.35 16.42
CA ASP A 212 -30.97 -11.41 15.40
C ASP A 212 -31.79 -10.11 15.42
N GLU A 213 -32.04 -9.57 16.60
CA GLU A 213 -32.69 -8.26 16.75
C GLU A 213 -31.84 -7.15 16.12
N VAL A 214 -30.53 -7.11 16.43
CA VAL A 214 -29.60 -6.13 15.86
C VAL A 214 -29.51 -6.23 14.32
N ASN A 215 -29.43 -7.45 13.79
CA ASN A 215 -29.37 -7.65 12.34
C ASN A 215 -30.70 -7.27 11.66
N ARG A 216 -31.84 -7.53 12.29
CA ARG A 216 -33.15 -7.11 11.81
C ARG A 216 -33.26 -5.59 11.82
N ALA A 217 -32.94 -4.95 12.95
CA ALA A 217 -32.95 -3.49 13.11
C ALA A 217 -32.03 -2.80 12.08
N TYR A 218 -30.87 -3.40 11.77
CA TYR A 218 -29.98 -2.88 10.74
C TYR A 218 -30.61 -2.93 9.34
N LYS A 219 -31.21 -4.07 8.96
CA LYS A 219 -31.93 -4.19 7.68
C LYS A 219 -33.07 -3.17 7.55
N GLU A 220 -33.83 -2.97 8.61
CA GLU A 220 -34.90 -1.98 8.65
C GLU A 220 -34.35 -0.53 8.55
N ALA A 221 -33.23 -0.23 9.21
CA ALA A 221 -32.57 1.08 9.12
C ALA A 221 -32.06 1.35 7.71
N VAL A 222 -31.52 0.33 7.03
CA VAL A 222 -31.15 0.42 5.59
C VAL A 222 -32.39 0.68 4.72
N ALA A 223 -33.48 -0.06 4.95
CA ALA A 223 -34.73 0.13 4.20
C ALA A 223 -35.35 1.53 4.36
N ARG A 224 -35.14 2.17 5.55
CA ARG A 224 -35.56 3.56 5.81
C ARG A 224 -34.57 4.62 5.33
N GLY A 225 -33.40 4.23 4.81
CA GLY A 225 -32.34 5.16 4.38
C GLY A 225 -31.55 5.81 5.54
N GLU A 226 -31.70 5.31 6.76
CA GLU A 226 -30.93 5.76 7.94
C GLU A 226 -29.50 5.21 7.94
N MET A 227 -29.32 4.05 7.34
CA MET A 227 -28.05 3.35 7.12
C MET A 227 -27.87 3.02 5.66
N LEU A 228 -26.63 2.84 5.22
CA LEU A 228 -26.31 2.36 3.88
C LEU A 228 -25.95 0.86 3.93
N PRO A 229 -26.25 0.08 2.88
CA PRO A 229 -25.81 -1.32 2.79
C PRO A 229 -24.29 -1.49 2.91
N THR A 230 -23.56 -0.45 2.55
CA THR A 230 -22.10 -0.37 2.55
C THR A 230 -21.50 0.08 3.88
N ASP A 231 -22.30 0.50 4.85
CA ASP A 231 -21.79 0.96 6.16
C ASP A 231 -21.15 -0.17 6.98
N VAL A 232 -21.59 -1.42 6.78
CA VAL A 232 -20.94 -2.62 7.39
C VAL A 232 -20.98 -3.76 6.38
N HIS A 233 -19.83 -4.21 5.89
CA HIS A 233 -19.75 -5.23 4.85
C HIS A 233 -19.76 -6.69 5.35
N VAL A 234 -19.58 -6.92 6.64
CA VAL A 234 -19.46 -8.27 7.24
C VAL A 234 -20.65 -8.69 8.09
N GLY A 235 -21.72 -7.90 8.11
CA GLY A 235 -22.86 -8.10 9.01
C GLY A 235 -22.68 -7.41 10.36
N MET A 236 -23.74 -6.70 10.80
CA MET A 236 -23.69 -5.81 11.96
C MET A 236 -23.36 -6.55 13.25
N SER A 237 -24.03 -7.67 13.53
CA SER A 237 -23.78 -8.43 14.76
C SER A 237 -22.37 -9.01 14.83
N TRP A 238 -21.82 -9.45 13.72
CA TRP A 238 -20.44 -9.93 13.63
C TRP A 238 -19.45 -8.78 13.93
N PHE A 239 -19.66 -7.63 13.29
CA PHE A 239 -18.85 -6.42 13.52
C PHE A 239 -18.81 -6.06 15.00
N ILE A 240 -19.97 -6.03 15.67
CA ILE A 240 -20.07 -5.72 17.10
C ILE A 240 -19.33 -6.77 17.94
N ARG A 241 -19.54 -8.07 17.70
CA ARG A 241 -18.87 -9.15 18.45
C ARG A 241 -17.37 -9.10 18.35
N LYS A 242 -16.83 -8.71 17.18
CA LYS A 242 -15.38 -8.57 16.96
C LYS A 242 -14.79 -7.30 17.60
N GLY A 243 -15.60 -6.35 17.99
CA GLY A 243 -15.14 -5.06 18.50
C GLY A 243 -14.69 -4.11 17.39
N GLY A 244 -15.31 -4.21 16.22
CA GLY A 244 -14.90 -3.47 15.04
C GLY A 244 -13.80 -4.19 14.22
N GLY A 245 -12.85 -3.44 13.69
CA GLY A 245 -11.73 -4.00 12.91
C GLY A 245 -12.11 -4.41 11.48
N SER A 246 -13.25 -3.91 11.00
CA SER A 246 -13.75 -4.12 9.65
C SER A 246 -14.23 -2.77 9.11
N GLY A 247 -13.94 -2.47 7.85
CA GLY A 247 -14.19 -1.13 7.31
C GLY A 247 -15.63 -0.87 6.91
N CYS A 248 -16.10 0.35 7.11
CA CYS A 248 -17.18 0.89 6.31
C CYS A 248 -16.70 1.04 4.87
N TYR A 249 -17.51 0.68 3.89
CA TYR A 249 -17.19 0.97 2.50
C TYR A 249 -17.46 2.45 2.20
N VAL A 250 -16.55 3.04 1.44
CA VAL A 250 -16.64 4.41 0.93
C VAL A 250 -16.67 4.32 -0.59
N PRO A 251 -17.86 4.29 -1.23
CA PRO A 251 -17.98 4.24 -2.69
C PRO A 251 -17.23 5.40 -3.35
N LEU A 252 -16.71 5.21 -4.56
CA LEU A 252 -15.96 6.23 -5.31
C LEU A 252 -14.82 6.89 -4.52
N ALA A 253 -14.18 6.13 -3.62
CA ALA A 253 -13.06 6.63 -2.84
C ALA A 253 -11.89 7.03 -3.75
N ASP A 254 -11.28 8.19 -3.46
CA ASP A 254 -10.18 8.75 -4.25
C ASP A 254 -9.21 9.49 -3.33
N ASN A 255 -7.92 9.21 -3.45
CA ASN A 255 -6.86 9.91 -2.74
C ASN A 255 -5.77 10.44 -3.69
N SER A 256 -6.12 10.63 -4.97
CA SER A 256 -5.19 11.05 -6.01
C SER A 256 -4.82 12.53 -5.93
N THR A 257 -5.60 13.32 -5.20
CA THR A 257 -5.31 14.73 -4.89
C THR A 257 -5.61 15.01 -3.42
N PRO A 258 -5.02 16.07 -2.81
CA PRO A 258 -5.32 16.45 -1.42
C PRO A 258 -6.82 16.67 -1.17
N ALA A 259 -7.52 17.35 -2.10
CA ALA A 259 -8.95 17.61 -1.98
C ALA A 259 -9.79 16.32 -2.05
N ALA A 260 -9.50 15.42 -3.00
CA ALA A 260 -10.19 14.15 -3.13
C ALA A 260 -9.95 13.25 -1.91
N ARG A 261 -8.73 13.25 -1.37
CA ARG A 261 -8.36 12.54 -0.13
C ARG A 261 -9.16 13.07 1.07
N ALA A 262 -9.20 14.38 1.26
CA ALA A 262 -9.95 15.00 2.35
C ALA A 262 -11.45 14.66 2.28
N GLU A 263 -12.06 14.73 1.10
CA GLU A 263 -13.46 14.39 0.88
C GLU A 263 -13.72 12.89 1.12
N THR A 264 -12.84 12.01 0.65
CA THR A 264 -12.94 10.58 0.89
C THR A 264 -12.88 10.25 2.40
N ASN A 265 -11.96 10.87 3.13
CA ASN A 265 -11.83 10.68 4.58
C ASN A 265 -13.05 11.24 5.34
N ARG A 266 -13.58 12.39 4.95
CA ARG A 266 -14.81 12.96 5.52
C ARG A 266 -15.97 11.97 5.40
N ARG A 267 -16.16 11.35 4.25
CA ARG A 267 -17.22 10.36 3.99
C ARG A 267 -17.02 9.07 4.80
N GLY A 268 -15.77 8.63 4.99
CA GLY A 268 -15.44 7.51 5.89
C GLY A 268 -15.83 7.79 7.34
N ILE A 269 -15.51 9.00 7.82
CA ILE A 269 -15.89 9.46 9.17
C ILE A 269 -17.41 9.53 9.32
N GLU A 270 -18.15 9.99 8.32
CA GLU A 270 -19.61 10.03 8.33
C GLU A 270 -20.22 8.61 8.41
N ALA A 271 -19.70 7.66 7.61
CA ALA A 271 -20.12 6.27 7.67
C ALA A 271 -19.90 5.66 9.07
N ARG A 272 -18.70 5.85 9.65
CA ARG A 272 -18.40 5.46 11.03
C ARG A 272 -19.39 6.07 12.03
N ASN A 273 -19.69 7.35 11.91
CA ASN A 273 -20.60 8.04 12.84
C ASN A 273 -22.02 7.50 12.71
N ARG A 274 -22.51 7.15 11.50
CA ARG A 274 -23.81 6.48 11.32
C ARG A 274 -23.82 5.12 12.03
N VAL A 275 -22.77 4.32 11.84
CA VAL A 275 -22.64 2.99 12.49
C VAL A 275 -22.63 3.13 14.01
N MET A 276 -21.84 4.05 14.56
CA MET A 276 -21.79 4.30 16.00
C MET A 276 -23.14 4.75 16.57
N ALA A 277 -23.85 5.65 15.88
CA ALA A 277 -25.18 6.10 16.28
C ALA A 277 -26.20 4.95 16.24
N PHE A 278 -26.13 4.07 15.24
CA PHE A 278 -26.96 2.89 15.13
C PHE A 278 -26.69 1.93 16.32
N ILE A 279 -25.43 1.57 16.56
CA ILE A 279 -25.03 0.63 17.62
C ILE A 279 -25.53 1.11 19.00
N ARG A 280 -25.33 2.38 19.33
CA ARG A 280 -25.73 2.96 20.62
C ARG A 280 -27.24 3.01 20.87
N ARG A 281 -28.06 2.83 19.84
CA ARG A 281 -29.53 2.69 19.97
C ARG A 281 -29.97 1.25 20.26
N GLN A 282 -29.05 0.28 20.22
CA GLN A 282 -29.39 -1.12 20.45
C GLN A 282 -29.31 -1.45 21.95
N LYS A 283 -30.24 -2.27 22.42
CA LYS A 283 -30.30 -2.71 23.82
C LYS A 283 -29.01 -3.45 24.22
N GLY A 284 -28.41 -3.01 25.32
CA GLY A 284 -27.14 -3.56 25.84
C GLY A 284 -25.89 -2.96 25.22
N LEU A 285 -26.02 -2.06 24.19
CA LEU A 285 -24.93 -1.44 23.49
C LEU A 285 -24.85 0.10 23.63
N GLU A 286 -25.67 0.67 24.52
CA GLU A 286 -25.81 2.12 24.70
C GLU A 286 -24.48 2.82 25.02
N ASN A 287 -23.64 2.12 25.81
CA ASN A 287 -22.34 2.63 26.27
C ASN A 287 -21.15 2.13 25.43
N VAL A 288 -21.36 1.78 24.16
CA VAL A 288 -20.26 1.43 23.25
C VAL A 288 -19.52 2.69 22.83
N GLU A 289 -18.20 2.67 23.01
CA GLU A 289 -17.32 3.78 22.68
C GLU A 289 -16.46 3.46 21.46
N LEU A 290 -16.05 4.49 20.73
CA LEU A 290 -15.02 4.41 19.71
C LEU A 290 -13.66 4.29 20.42
N VAL A 291 -12.92 3.22 20.12
CA VAL A 291 -11.60 2.96 20.72
C VAL A 291 -10.47 3.51 19.85
N ALA A 292 -10.52 3.23 18.56
CA ALA A 292 -9.53 3.67 17.60
C ALA A 292 -10.14 3.76 16.18
N CYS A 293 -9.48 4.48 15.31
CA CYS A 293 -9.81 4.51 13.89
C CYS A 293 -8.56 4.73 13.04
N ALA A 294 -8.60 4.23 11.82
CA ALA A 294 -7.59 4.52 10.81
C ALA A 294 -7.48 6.02 10.56
N SER A 295 -6.30 6.49 10.23
CA SER A 295 -6.08 7.91 9.91
C SER A 295 -6.61 8.29 8.53
N GLU A 296 -6.69 7.33 7.60
CA GLU A 296 -7.21 7.52 6.25
C GLU A 296 -8.10 6.34 5.81
N VAL A 297 -8.95 6.60 4.83
CA VAL A 297 -9.66 5.55 4.09
C VAL A 297 -8.67 4.75 3.25
N GLY A 298 -8.65 3.44 3.42
CA GLY A 298 -7.89 2.54 2.58
C GLY A 298 -8.46 2.49 1.16
N ILE A 299 -7.63 2.79 0.18
CA ILE A 299 -8.04 2.86 -1.23
C ILE A 299 -7.65 1.58 -1.95
N ARG A 300 -8.64 0.91 -2.53
CA ARG A 300 -8.40 -0.27 -3.37
C ARG A 300 -7.96 0.10 -4.78
N GLU A 301 -8.65 1.06 -5.38
CA GLU A 301 -8.47 1.40 -6.78
C GLU A 301 -8.67 2.90 -7.03
N THR A 302 -7.79 3.50 -7.86
CA THR A 302 -7.97 4.84 -8.43
C THR A 302 -7.49 4.82 -9.88
N TYR A 303 -6.19 5.08 -10.10
CA TYR A 303 -5.57 5.13 -11.40
C TYR A 303 -4.55 4.00 -11.58
N ARG A 304 -4.48 3.47 -12.78
CA ARG A 304 -3.43 2.58 -13.28
C ARG A 304 -2.68 3.27 -14.40
N VAL A 305 -1.38 3.10 -14.47
CA VAL A 305 -0.58 3.64 -15.59
C VAL A 305 -0.90 2.87 -16.87
N VAL A 306 -0.83 3.54 -18.01
CA VAL A 306 -0.73 2.87 -19.30
C VAL A 306 0.74 2.51 -19.52
N GLY A 307 1.07 1.24 -19.30
CA GLY A 307 2.42 0.69 -19.47
C GLY A 307 2.68 0.18 -20.89
N GLU A 308 3.92 -0.24 -21.13
CA GLU A 308 4.31 -0.90 -22.40
C GLU A 308 3.59 -2.25 -22.58
N LYS A 309 3.25 -2.93 -21.47
CA LYS A 309 2.39 -4.11 -21.39
C LYS A 309 1.25 -3.85 -20.39
N THR A 310 0.13 -4.52 -20.60
CA THR A 310 -1.00 -4.51 -19.67
C THR A 310 -1.26 -5.94 -19.23
N ILE A 311 -1.27 -6.19 -17.92
CA ILE A 311 -1.61 -7.51 -17.36
C ILE A 311 -3.13 -7.66 -17.40
N THR A 312 -3.62 -8.72 -18.02
CA THR A 312 -5.05 -9.03 -18.07
C THR A 312 -5.43 -10.01 -16.95
N GLU A 313 -6.70 -9.97 -16.52
CA GLU A 313 -7.25 -10.94 -15.56
C GLU A 313 -7.00 -12.38 -16.02
N ARG A 314 -7.22 -12.64 -17.30
CA ARG A 314 -7.01 -13.96 -17.89
C ARG A 314 -5.57 -14.43 -17.75
N GLU A 315 -4.60 -13.62 -18.20
CA GLU A 315 -3.17 -13.97 -18.10
C GLU A 315 -2.76 -14.20 -16.63
N TYR A 316 -3.28 -13.36 -15.73
CA TYR A 316 -3.02 -13.46 -14.30
C TYR A 316 -3.54 -14.78 -13.71
N LEU A 317 -4.79 -15.14 -13.97
CA LEU A 317 -5.43 -16.37 -13.48
C LEU A 317 -4.85 -17.63 -14.13
N ASP A 318 -4.52 -17.57 -15.43
CA ASP A 318 -3.90 -18.67 -16.17
C ASP A 318 -2.46 -18.95 -15.71
N GLY A 319 -1.88 -18.07 -14.86
CA GLY A 319 -0.48 -18.19 -14.41
C GLY A 319 0.52 -17.97 -15.55
N TYR A 320 0.17 -17.10 -16.50
CA TYR A 320 1.08 -16.77 -17.60
C TYR A 320 2.34 -16.07 -17.10
N VAL A 321 3.51 -16.60 -17.46
CA VAL A 321 4.80 -16.01 -17.14
C VAL A 321 5.35 -15.36 -18.41
N ALA A 322 5.35 -14.03 -18.43
CA ALA A 322 5.89 -13.27 -19.56
C ALA A 322 7.43 -13.38 -19.62
N ASP A 323 8.01 -13.22 -20.83
CA ASP A 323 9.48 -13.30 -21.01
C ASP A 323 10.25 -12.29 -20.15
N ASP A 324 9.64 -11.15 -19.87
CA ASP A 324 10.18 -10.10 -19.02
C ASP A 324 9.59 -10.08 -17.59
N ALA A 325 9.02 -11.20 -17.12
CA ALA A 325 8.53 -11.33 -15.76
C ALA A 325 9.65 -11.17 -14.74
N LEU A 326 9.40 -10.34 -13.71
CA LEU A 326 10.37 -10.00 -12.67
C LEU A 326 9.89 -10.31 -11.26
N SER A 327 8.57 -10.42 -11.02
CA SER A 327 8.03 -10.78 -9.72
C SER A 327 6.80 -11.65 -9.83
N TRP A 328 6.57 -12.46 -8.79
CA TRP A 328 5.34 -13.22 -8.59
C TRP A 328 4.28 -12.37 -7.90
N SER A 329 3.02 -12.74 -8.11
CA SER A 329 1.86 -12.23 -7.40
C SER A 329 0.84 -13.35 -7.21
N TYR A 330 0.33 -13.52 -6.00
CA TYR A 330 -0.70 -14.51 -5.72
C TYR A 330 -1.77 -13.93 -4.79
N TRP A 331 -2.95 -13.78 -5.35
CA TRP A 331 -4.20 -13.40 -4.70
C TRP A 331 -5.33 -13.76 -5.65
N MET A 332 -6.51 -14.07 -5.14
CA MET A 332 -7.68 -14.21 -6.00
C MET A 332 -8.03 -12.86 -6.65
N VAL A 333 -8.71 -12.87 -7.76
CA VAL A 333 -9.44 -11.69 -8.24
C VAL A 333 -10.47 -11.35 -7.17
N ASP A 334 -10.39 -10.16 -6.60
CA ASP A 334 -11.14 -9.73 -5.41
C ASP A 334 -11.76 -8.36 -5.68
N GLU A 335 -12.85 -8.34 -6.41
CA GLU A 335 -13.58 -7.15 -6.80
C GLU A 335 -14.71 -6.87 -5.82
N HIS A 336 -14.52 -5.91 -4.94
CA HIS A 336 -15.54 -5.46 -4.00
C HIS A 336 -16.59 -4.60 -4.68
N ASN A 337 -17.85 -4.93 -4.45
CA ASN A 337 -18.96 -4.20 -5.02
C ASN A 337 -19.15 -2.85 -4.33
N ALA A 338 -19.36 -1.78 -5.10
CA ALA A 338 -19.51 -0.42 -4.58
C ALA A 338 -20.89 -0.17 -3.93
N ASP A 339 -21.93 -0.91 -4.33
CA ASP A 339 -23.33 -0.68 -3.92
C ASP A 339 -23.81 -1.66 -2.85
N THR A 340 -23.11 -2.79 -2.71
CA THR A 340 -23.45 -3.86 -1.76
C THR A 340 -22.24 -4.24 -0.93
N SER A 341 -22.42 -5.11 0.06
CA SER A 341 -21.32 -5.68 0.83
C SER A 341 -20.66 -6.91 0.18
N GLY A 342 -21.03 -7.26 -1.06
CA GLY A 342 -20.51 -8.43 -1.78
C GLY A 342 -19.17 -8.18 -2.45
N ALA A 343 -18.53 -9.28 -2.85
CA ALA A 343 -17.34 -9.28 -3.69
C ALA A 343 -17.42 -10.40 -4.73
N ARG A 344 -16.86 -10.16 -5.94
CA ARG A 344 -16.57 -11.19 -6.91
C ARG A 344 -15.20 -11.77 -6.59
N LEU A 345 -15.16 -13.05 -6.24
CA LEU A 345 -13.92 -13.77 -5.96
C LEU A 345 -13.69 -14.83 -7.04
N VAL A 346 -12.52 -14.79 -7.70
CA VAL A 346 -12.09 -15.81 -8.66
C VAL A 346 -10.71 -16.30 -8.26
N PHE A 347 -10.63 -17.58 -7.93
CA PHE A 347 -9.39 -18.22 -7.48
C PHE A 347 -8.59 -18.75 -8.66
N HIS A 348 -7.27 -18.82 -8.49
CA HIS A 348 -6.40 -19.52 -9.43
C HIS A 348 -6.72 -21.02 -9.45
N GLU A 349 -6.57 -21.63 -10.61
CA GLU A 349 -6.51 -23.09 -10.72
C GLU A 349 -5.26 -23.61 -9.95
N PRO A 350 -5.25 -24.86 -9.52
CA PRO A 350 -4.13 -25.47 -8.80
C PRO A 350 -2.77 -25.22 -9.49
N ASP A 351 -1.76 -24.89 -8.70
CA ASP A 351 -0.38 -24.59 -9.11
C ASP A 351 -0.19 -23.38 -10.03
N LYS A 352 -1.26 -22.61 -10.31
CA LYS A 352 -1.15 -21.34 -11.07
C LYS A 352 -0.78 -20.20 -10.13
N VAL A 353 0.15 -19.37 -10.58
CA VAL A 353 0.61 -18.15 -9.89
C VAL A 353 0.79 -17.04 -10.92
N GLY A 354 0.21 -15.88 -10.66
CA GLY A 354 0.34 -14.73 -11.55
C GLY A 354 1.76 -14.14 -11.52
N SER A 355 2.18 -13.52 -12.62
CA SER A 355 3.47 -12.84 -12.71
C SER A 355 3.32 -11.38 -13.12
N VAL A 356 4.33 -10.57 -12.81
CA VAL A 356 4.38 -9.16 -13.19
C VAL A 356 5.57 -8.91 -14.10
N PRO A 357 5.34 -8.57 -15.38
CA PRO A 357 6.39 -8.26 -16.35
C PRO A 357 6.94 -6.85 -16.14
N LEU A 358 8.20 -6.63 -16.52
CA LEU A 358 8.83 -5.31 -16.53
C LEU A 358 8.02 -4.30 -17.35
N GLY A 359 7.50 -4.70 -18.51
CA GLY A 359 6.71 -3.82 -19.38
C GLY A 359 5.45 -3.24 -18.74
N ALA A 360 4.87 -3.91 -17.73
CA ALA A 360 3.74 -3.38 -16.99
C ALA A 360 4.13 -2.26 -16.00
N MET A 361 5.39 -2.21 -15.58
CA MET A 361 5.94 -1.18 -14.71
C MET A 361 6.56 0.00 -15.46
N LEU A 362 6.71 -0.09 -16.79
CA LEU A 362 7.28 0.95 -17.65
C LEU A 362 6.16 1.85 -18.21
N PRO A 363 6.02 3.10 -17.77
CA PRO A 363 5.02 4.02 -18.31
C PRO A 363 5.31 4.30 -19.79
N LYS A 364 4.28 4.13 -20.63
CA LYS A 364 4.43 4.32 -22.08
C LYS A 364 4.79 5.76 -22.41
N GLY A 365 5.85 5.95 -23.18
CA GLY A 365 6.30 7.28 -23.64
C GLY A 365 7.06 8.11 -22.61
N VAL A 366 7.30 7.59 -21.39
CA VAL A 366 8.07 8.29 -20.35
C VAL A 366 9.31 7.47 -19.98
N GLY A 367 10.48 8.06 -20.13
CA GLY A 367 11.77 7.43 -19.81
C GLY A 367 12.28 7.76 -18.39
N ASN A 368 13.24 6.98 -17.93
CA ASN A 368 13.85 7.09 -16.60
C ASN A 368 12.84 7.01 -15.44
N MET A 369 11.75 6.25 -15.64
CA MET A 369 10.69 6.09 -14.67
C MET A 369 10.14 4.67 -14.67
N LEU A 370 9.80 4.17 -13.46
CA LEU A 370 9.03 2.95 -13.26
C LEU A 370 7.82 3.26 -12.35
N VAL A 371 6.74 2.50 -12.53
CA VAL A 371 5.56 2.53 -11.66
C VAL A 371 5.44 1.19 -10.96
N ALA A 372 5.31 1.18 -9.64
CA ALA A 372 5.18 -0.04 -8.84
C ALA A 372 3.97 0.00 -7.90
N GLY A 373 3.46 -1.18 -7.55
CA GLY A 373 2.31 -1.33 -6.66
C GLY A 373 0.98 -1.28 -7.38
N ARG A 374 -0.10 -0.90 -6.68
CA ARG A 374 -1.47 -0.99 -7.20
C ARG A 374 -1.73 -0.18 -8.48
N ALA A 375 -0.84 0.76 -8.84
CA ALA A 375 -0.97 1.57 -10.04
C ALA A 375 -0.29 0.95 -11.28
N VAL A 376 0.23 -0.27 -11.18
CA VAL A 376 0.83 -1.01 -12.30
C VAL A 376 -0.17 -1.18 -13.44
N SER A 377 0.33 -1.26 -14.67
CA SER A 377 -0.51 -1.42 -15.87
C SER A 377 -1.20 -2.77 -15.89
N SER A 378 -2.51 -2.76 -15.71
CA SER A 378 -3.36 -3.95 -15.65
C SER A 378 -4.80 -3.60 -16.06
N ASP A 379 -5.59 -4.59 -16.42
CA ASP A 379 -7.04 -4.41 -16.48
C ASP A 379 -7.66 -4.36 -15.06
N HIS A 380 -8.97 -4.18 -14.97
CA HIS A 380 -9.68 -4.03 -13.71
C HIS A 380 -9.60 -5.30 -12.85
N GLY A 381 -9.84 -6.48 -13.45
CA GLY A 381 -9.81 -7.74 -12.75
C GLY A 381 -8.43 -8.10 -12.22
N ALA A 382 -7.39 -8.05 -13.07
CA ALA A 382 -6.01 -8.26 -12.62
C ALA A 382 -5.59 -7.25 -11.52
N ASN A 383 -5.99 -5.98 -11.63
CA ASN A 383 -5.70 -4.97 -10.62
C ASN A 383 -6.23 -5.35 -9.24
N SER A 384 -7.43 -5.94 -9.18
CA SER A 384 -8.04 -6.34 -7.92
C SER A 384 -7.20 -7.34 -7.12
N ALA A 385 -6.39 -8.15 -7.82
CA ALA A 385 -5.44 -9.10 -7.23
C ALA A 385 -4.04 -8.50 -7.04
N LEU A 386 -3.52 -7.77 -8.01
CA LEU A 386 -2.16 -7.21 -8.01
C LEU A 386 -1.92 -6.15 -6.93
N ARG A 387 -3.00 -5.47 -6.47
CA ARG A 387 -2.93 -4.38 -5.50
C ARG A 387 -2.59 -4.81 -4.07
N VAL A 388 -2.61 -6.12 -3.77
CA VAL A 388 -2.33 -6.60 -2.42
C VAL A 388 -0.88 -6.35 -2.01
N GLN A 389 -0.66 -6.18 -0.72
CA GLN A 389 0.57 -5.59 -0.20
C GLN A 389 1.82 -6.42 -0.51
N ALA A 390 1.77 -7.75 -0.37
CA ALA A 390 2.91 -8.62 -0.68
C ALA A 390 3.31 -8.51 -2.16
N SER A 391 2.33 -8.54 -3.08
CA SER A 391 2.55 -8.33 -4.52
C SER A 391 3.13 -6.94 -4.80
N CYS A 392 2.62 -5.90 -4.12
CA CYS A 392 3.17 -4.55 -4.23
C CYS A 392 4.63 -4.48 -3.75
N MET A 393 4.99 -5.18 -2.67
CA MET A 393 6.38 -5.26 -2.18
C MET A 393 7.28 -5.93 -3.21
N ALA A 394 6.84 -7.04 -3.81
CA ALA A 394 7.59 -7.76 -4.84
C ALA A 394 7.82 -6.89 -6.10
N MET A 395 6.77 -6.24 -6.60
CA MET A 395 6.88 -5.26 -7.70
C MET A 395 7.83 -4.12 -7.36
N GLY A 396 7.74 -3.61 -6.12
CA GLY A 396 8.63 -2.56 -5.63
C GLY A 396 10.09 -3.01 -5.68
N GLN A 397 10.42 -4.18 -5.15
CA GLN A 397 11.78 -4.72 -5.21
C GLN A 397 12.29 -4.83 -6.66
N ALA A 398 11.46 -5.34 -7.58
CA ALA A 398 11.80 -5.41 -8.99
C ALA A 398 12.09 -4.01 -9.58
N ALA A 399 11.20 -3.06 -9.36
CA ALA A 399 11.37 -1.68 -9.82
C ALA A 399 12.64 -1.01 -9.23
N GLY A 400 12.92 -1.23 -7.94
CA GLY A 400 14.11 -0.70 -7.27
C GLY A 400 15.42 -1.23 -7.87
N VAL A 401 15.50 -2.54 -8.14
CA VAL A 401 16.67 -3.16 -8.79
C VAL A 401 16.84 -2.62 -10.20
N VAL A 402 15.76 -2.57 -11.00
CA VAL A 402 15.83 -2.03 -12.38
C VAL A 402 16.30 -0.59 -12.36
N ALA A 403 15.74 0.26 -11.48
CA ALA A 403 16.13 1.67 -11.35
C ALA A 403 17.61 1.81 -10.96
N ALA A 404 18.09 1.01 -10.00
CA ALA A 404 19.49 1.03 -9.56
C ALA A 404 20.45 0.68 -10.72
N LEU A 405 20.16 -0.40 -11.44
CA LEU A 405 20.98 -0.83 -12.58
C LEU A 405 20.95 0.19 -13.74
N ALA A 406 19.76 0.77 -14.02
CA ALA A 406 19.63 1.81 -15.04
C ALA A 406 20.43 3.07 -14.67
N ALA A 407 20.40 3.50 -13.41
CA ALA A 407 21.18 4.64 -12.92
C ALA A 407 22.69 4.39 -13.04
N GLN A 408 23.18 3.21 -12.61
CA GLN A 408 24.59 2.81 -12.69
C GLN A 408 25.09 2.75 -14.14
N ARG A 409 24.24 2.28 -15.05
CA ARG A 409 24.55 2.16 -16.49
C ARG A 409 24.28 3.45 -17.27
N ARG A 410 23.68 4.46 -16.65
CA ARG A 410 23.23 5.71 -17.28
C ARG A 410 22.37 5.48 -18.51
N CYS A 411 21.40 4.57 -18.39
CA CYS A 411 20.47 4.21 -19.47
C CYS A 411 19.03 4.28 -18.98
N ASP A 412 18.10 4.15 -19.92
CA ASP A 412 16.68 4.00 -19.58
C ASP A 412 16.44 2.61 -18.94
N PRO A 413 15.47 2.45 -18.05
CA PRO A 413 15.06 1.15 -17.50
C PRO A 413 14.75 0.08 -18.55
N ARG A 414 14.27 0.48 -19.74
CA ARG A 414 13.99 -0.41 -20.87
C ARG A 414 15.24 -1.08 -21.45
N ASP A 415 16.37 -0.40 -21.33
CA ASP A 415 17.63 -0.82 -21.94
C ASP A 415 18.49 -1.68 -21.00
N VAL A 416 18.02 -1.93 -19.77
CA VAL A 416 18.74 -2.80 -18.84
C VAL A 416 18.53 -4.26 -19.26
N PRO A 417 19.59 -5.05 -19.48
CA PRO A 417 19.45 -6.45 -19.86
C PRO A 417 18.70 -7.26 -18.80
N LEU A 418 17.67 -7.99 -19.19
CA LEU A 418 16.83 -8.80 -18.30
C LEU A 418 17.62 -9.77 -17.43
N GLU A 419 18.62 -10.43 -18.05
CA GLU A 419 19.48 -11.36 -17.32
C GLU A 419 20.21 -10.69 -16.14
N LEU A 420 20.71 -9.47 -16.37
CA LEU A 420 21.37 -8.69 -15.31
C LEU A 420 20.40 -8.29 -14.19
N ILE A 421 19.15 -7.95 -14.56
CA ILE A 421 18.09 -7.65 -13.59
C ILE A 421 17.80 -8.89 -12.74
N ARG A 422 17.58 -10.05 -13.37
CA ARG A 422 17.28 -11.33 -12.70
C ARG A 422 18.40 -11.75 -11.76
N GLN A 423 19.65 -11.65 -12.20
CA GLN A 423 20.82 -11.95 -11.35
C GLN A 423 20.86 -11.04 -10.12
N GLN A 424 20.62 -9.74 -10.28
CA GLN A 424 20.62 -8.81 -9.15
C GLN A 424 19.44 -9.03 -8.21
N LEU A 425 18.24 -9.33 -8.73
CA LEU A 425 17.08 -9.71 -7.94
C LEU A 425 17.38 -10.95 -7.10
N THR A 426 17.92 -12.00 -7.70
CA THR A 426 18.33 -13.23 -6.97
C THR A 426 19.37 -12.91 -5.90
N ARG A 427 20.35 -12.04 -6.20
CA ARG A 427 21.40 -11.66 -5.23
C ARG A 427 20.83 -10.98 -3.97
N ILE A 428 19.76 -10.21 -4.09
CA ILE A 428 19.10 -9.61 -2.93
C ILE A 428 18.07 -10.53 -2.25
N GLY A 429 17.97 -11.80 -2.68
CA GLY A 429 17.05 -12.79 -2.12
C GLY A 429 15.61 -12.72 -2.67
N HIS A 430 15.36 -11.96 -3.73
CA HIS A 430 14.06 -11.93 -4.40
C HIS A 430 13.85 -13.18 -5.25
N ILE A 431 12.63 -13.73 -5.25
CA ILE A 431 12.28 -14.91 -6.04
C ILE A 431 11.77 -14.46 -7.41
N VAL A 432 12.58 -14.71 -8.44
CA VAL A 432 12.26 -14.35 -9.83
C VAL A 432 11.41 -15.43 -10.48
N PRO A 433 10.36 -15.08 -11.25
CA PRO A 433 9.63 -16.06 -12.05
C PRO A 433 10.55 -16.77 -13.08
N ASN A 434 10.50 -18.09 -13.10
CA ASN A 434 11.22 -18.93 -14.05
C ASN A 434 10.28 -19.43 -15.14
N HIS A 435 10.77 -19.52 -16.37
CA HIS A 435 10.03 -20.10 -17.50
C HIS A 435 10.00 -21.64 -17.49
N SER A 436 10.69 -22.28 -16.56
CA SER A 436 10.69 -23.74 -16.46
C SER A 436 9.42 -24.24 -15.77
N PRO A 437 8.56 -25.00 -16.45
CA PRO A 437 7.34 -25.54 -15.85
C PRO A 437 7.61 -26.62 -14.80
N ASN A 438 8.87 -26.94 -14.50
CA ASN A 438 9.27 -28.11 -13.69
C ASN A 438 10.23 -27.79 -12.53
N ASP A 439 10.46 -26.50 -12.15
CA ASP A 439 11.29 -26.15 -10.98
C ASP A 439 10.47 -25.64 -9.81
#